data_b79d79aae62c49c3669e5148aaffe3a8
#
_entry.id   b79d79aae62c49c3669e5148aaffe3a8
#
_cell.length_a   1.000
_cell.length_b   1.000
_cell.length_c   1.000
_cell.angle_alpha   90.00
_cell.angle_beta   90.00
_cell.angle_gamma   90.00
#
_symmetry.space_group_name_H-M   'P 1'
#
loop_
_entity.id
_entity.type
_entity.pdbx_description
1 polymer ?
#
loop_
_entity_poly.entity_id
_entity_poly.type
_entity_poly.pdbx_seq_one_letter_code
_entity_poly.pdbx_strand_id
1 'polypeptide(L)'
;MQAASMLHFAAGAALVLLAWLMPRRIAGARHAPLGVLLLDVAPIALGAVLLGLASGRPLFAGVIVLALGAGFGLADYTMRQTLREPVVFSEAVELPQVLTHPHLYLPFAGPGLVLGGALGAVSLALALLLVEPPLWQPRPVAAVAAMALIAAGVWLLLSRERLLGLASRMLRRFARPSGEPFADAAALGPFAMLLVHTVIARAERSARQRALAAPPIVRERSEGGGPIIVVQCESFFDARRLSPLIPRELLAGFDSCCRSASLFGRIEVPGWGANTMRAEFAVLTGIPEAELGYDRFNPYYALARVPLESHVWRLRRAGYRTICLHPFDRRFFRRDLAMPALGFERFLGREALGGSRTPPYYPDPELARDILRVLDREGPDTFVFAITMGNHGPWMAKGPPLDPAIAGLFDPAEIPDGAGLLRYLDGLKRSDEMMQILISELERRGTPAVLAFYGDHLPSLSGAFAHFGFAEGSSDYVIWDGSGPARQRDLQAHELGGLVLAAARRQPPDVDDRGACLARSPAAIAR
;
A
#
# COMPACT_ATOMS: atom_id res chain seq x y z
N MET A 1 -5.78 20.41 49.70
CA MET A 1 -5.72 20.91 48.30
C MET A 1 -4.39 20.59 47.63
N GLN A 2 -3.24 20.98 48.17
CA GLN A 2 -1.92 20.77 47.50
C GLN A 2 -1.62 19.29 47.19
N ALA A 3 -1.90 18.33 48.09
CA ALA A 3 -1.63 16.90 47.84
C ALA A 3 -2.45 16.33 46.71
N ALA A 4 -3.74 16.67 46.58
CA ALA A 4 -4.60 16.23 45.48
C ALA A 4 -4.16 16.80 44.15
N SER A 5 -3.71 18.07 44.11
CA SER A 5 -3.17 18.71 42.91
C SER A 5 -1.88 18.04 42.43
N MET A 6 -0.98 17.71 43.37
CA MET A 6 0.25 16.98 43.05
C MET A 6 -0.05 15.58 42.51
N LEU A 7 -1.07 14.91 43.06
CA LEU A 7 -1.48 13.59 42.60
C LEU A 7 -2.02 13.65 41.15
N HIS A 8 -2.88 14.61 40.81
CA HIS A 8 -3.40 14.80 39.45
C HIS A 8 -2.26 15.08 38.45
N PHE A 9 -1.29 15.93 38.84
CA PHE A 9 -0.14 16.20 38.00
C PHE A 9 0.74 14.97 37.78
N ALA A 10 1.07 14.24 38.87
CA ALA A 10 1.88 13.02 38.78
C ALA A 10 1.17 11.93 37.96
N ALA A 11 -0.13 11.73 38.16
CA ALA A 11 -0.93 10.78 37.39
C ALA A 11 -1.00 11.18 35.90
N GLY A 12 -1.23 12.46 35.59
CA GLY A 12 -1.20 12.96 34.22
C GLY A 12 0.15 12.74 33.55
N ALA A 13 1.26 13.04 34.23
CA ALA A 13 2.62 12.81 33.75
C ALA A 13 2.89 11.30 33.53
N ALA A 14 2.42 10.45 34.41
CA ALA A 14 2.54 8.99 34.24
C ALA A 14 1.79 8.48 33.00
N LEU A 15 0.59 9.02 32.72
CA LEU A 15 -0.17 8.69 31.51
C LEU A 15 0.55 9.15 30.22
N VAL A 16 1.16 10.34 30.25
CA VAL A 16 1.99 10.83 29.12
C VAL A 16 3.22 9.93 28.90
N LEU A 17 3.86 9.49 29.98
CA LEU A 17 4.97 8.55 29.88
C LEU A 17 4.53 7.20 29.29
N LEU A 18 3.39 6.67 29.70
CA LEU A 18 2.81 5.45 29.15
C LEU A 18 2.46 5.62 27.66
N ALA A 19 1.90 6.75 27.27
CA ALA A 19 1.58 7.08 25.88
C ALA A 19 2.82 7.02 24.96
N TRP A 20 3.98 7.38 25.49
CA TRP A 20 5.24 7.31 24.77
C TRP A 20 5.88 5.91 24.82
N LEU A 21 5.89 5.26 25.99
CA LEU A 21 6.56 3.96 26.20
C LEU A 21 5.87 2.80 25.48
N MET A 22 4.54 2.84 25.37
CA MET A 22 3.74 1.75 24.80
C MET A 22 4.09 1.51 23.31
N PRO A 23 4.04 2.52 22.41
CA PRO A 23 4.46 2.37 21.02
C PRO A 23 5.95 1.97 20.88
N ARG A 24 6.81 2.49 21.74
CA ARG A 24 8.23 2.09 21.78
C ARG A 24 8.44 0.61 22.10
N ARG A 25 7.63 0.08 23.02
CA ARG A 25 7.68 -1.37 23.35
C ARG A 25 7.23 -2.22 22.18
N ILE A 26 6.15 -1.82 21.49
CA ILE A 26 5.66 -2.50 20.28
C ILE A 26 6.73 -2.45 19.19
N ALA A 27 7.41 -1.31 19.01
CA ALA A 27 8.49 -1.13 18.05
C ALA A 27 9.78 -1.90 18.42
N GLY A 28 9.88 -2.47 19.62
CA GLY A 28 11.11 -3.08 20.12
C GLY A 28 12.23 -2.06 20.40
N ALA A 29 11.88 -0.76 20.54
CA ALA A 29 12.86 0.31 20.74
C ALA A 29 13.45 0.24 22.16
N ARG A 30 14.78 0.13 22.24
CA ARG A 30 15.48 -0.04 23.51
C ARG A 30 16.27 1.20 23.91
N HIS A 31 17.47 1.34 23.43
CA HIS A 31 18.39 2.41 23.78
C HIS A 31 18.62 3.31 22.56
N ALA A 32 18.51 4.62 22.76
CA ALA A 32 18.85 5.61 21.75
C ALA A 32 19.62 6.77 22.41
N PRO A 33 20.47 7.49 21.68
CA PRO A 33 21.09 8.71 22.19
C PRO A 33 20.05 9.70 22.70
N LEU A 34 20.39 10.49 23.75
CA LEU A 34 19.47 11.41 24.41
C LEU A 34 18.72 12.32 23.41
N GLY A 35 19.43 12.86 22.43
CA GLY A 35 18.78 13.72 21.43
C GLY A 35 17.76 13.01 20.56
N VAL A 36 17.96 11.72 20.25
CA VAL A 36 16.96 10.89 19.52
C VAL A 36 15.77 10.60 20.42
N LEU A 37 16.01 10.32 21.71
CA LEU A 37 14.93 10.15 22.69
C LEU A 37 14.09 11.43 22.85
N LEU A 38 14.73 12.59 22.87
CA LEU A 38 14.03 13.87 22.91
C LEU A 38 13.20 14.09 21.65
N LEU A 39 13.71 13.72 20.48
CA LEU A 39 12.97 13.81 19.22
C LEU A 39 11.75 12.86 19.21
N ASP A 40 11.91 11.67 19.81
CA ASP A 40 10.85 10.65 19.86
C ASP A 40 9.75 11.01 20.87
N VAL A 41 10.10 11.59 22.02
CA VAL A 41 9.10 12.01 23.02
C VAL A 41 8.40 13.33 22.64
N ALA A 42 9.03 14.15 21.79
CA ALA A 42 8.58 15.51 21.52
C ALA A 42 7.11 15.63 21.06
N PRO A 43 6.59 14.82 20.12
CA PRO A 43 5.18 14.91 19.69
C PRO A 43 4.19 14.65 20.85
N ILE A 44 4.47 13.66 21.66
CA ILE A 44 3.65 13.26 22.80
C ILE A 44 3.69 14.33 23.91
N ALA A 45 4.90 14.77 24.26
CA ALA A 45 5.09 15.82 25.26
C ALA A 45 4.45 17.15 24.83
N LEU A 46 4.61 17.52 23.56
CA LEU A 46 4.02 18.73 22.99
C LEU A 46 2.48 18.69 23.05
N GLY A 47 1.88 17.56 22.67
CA GLY A 47 0.43 17.35 22.80
C GLY A 47 -0.06 17.53 24.25
N ALA A 48 0.66 16.93 25.21
CA ALA A 48 0.33 17.06 26.63
C ALA A 48 0.47 18.52 27.13
N VAL A 49 1.53 19.22 26.75
CA VAL A 49 1.73 20.62 27.13
C VAL A 49 0.65 21.53 26.56
N LEU A 50 0.28 21.37 25.28
CA LEU A 50 -0.76 22.17 24.64
C LEU A 50 -2.15 21.92 25.27
N LEU A 51 -2.51 20.66 25.51
CA LEU A 51 -3.76 20.31 26.17
C LEU A 51 -3.79 20.78 27.63
N GLY A 52 -2.70 20.61 28.35
CA GLY A 52 -2.55 21.11 29.71
C GLY A 52 -2.64 22.64 29.78
N LEU A 53 -1.97 23.37 28.86
CA LEU A 53 -2.07 24.82 28.75
C LEU A 53 -3.51 25.27 28.45
N ALA A 54 -4.20 24.56 27.55
CA ALA A 54 -5.56 24.92 27.18
C ALA A 54 -6.57 24.69 28.30
N SER A 55 -6.45 23.57 29.03
CA SER A 55 -7.45 23.13 30.01
C SER A 55 -7.09 23.46 31.48
N GLY A 56 -5.83 23.61 31.79
CA GLY A 56 -5.33 23.67 33.17
C GLY A 56 -5.38 22.30 33.90
N ARG A 57 -5.73 21.21 33.21
CA ARG A 57 -6.06 19.88 33.77
C ARG A 57 -5.07 18.83 33.27
N PRO A 58 -4.04 18.49 34.06
CA PRO A 58 -2.99 17.56 33.60
C PRO A 58 -3.47 16.11 33.45
N LEU A 59 -4.42 15.64 34.28
CA LEU A 59 -4.94 14.28 34.16
C LEU A 59 -5.81 14.14 32.90
N PHE A 60 -6.68 15.11 32.62
CA PHE A 60 -7.43 15.18 31.36
C PHE A 60 -6.48 15.16 30.16
N ALA A 61 -5.43 16.01 30.17
CA ALA A 61 -4.44 16.03 29.10
C ALA A 61 -3.73 14.70 28.93
N GLY A 62 -3.36 14.04 30.06
CA GLY A 62 -2.73 12.73 30.09
C GLY A 62 -3.61 11.64 29.49
N VAL A 63 -4.91 11.63 29.79
CA VAL A 63 -5.87 10.65 29.23
C VAL A 63 -6.01 10.80 27.72
N ILE A 64 -6.14 12.04 27.20
CA ILE A 64 -6.24 12.26 25.76
C ILE A 64 -4.96 11.80 25.05
N VAL A 65 -3.80 12.18 25.59
CA VAL A 65 -2.52 11.79 24.99
C VAL A 65 -2.29 10.28 25.06
N LEU A 66 -2.70 9.63 26.17
CA LEU A 66 -2.63 8.18 26.27
C LEU A 66 -3.55 7.50 25.23
N ALA A 67 -4.76 7.99 25.05
CA ALA A 67 -5.67 7.46 24.04
C ALA A 67 -5.09 7.56 22.62
N LEU A 68 -4.45 8.69 22.28
CA LEU A 68 -3.76 8.87 21.00
C LEU A 68 -2.55 7.94 20.87
N GLY A 69 -1.73 7.84 21.91
CA GLY A 69 -0.55 6.93 21.92
C GLY A 69 -0.96 5.46 21.85
N ALA A 70 -2.02 5.06 22.55
CA ALA A 70 -2.57 3.71 22.49
C ALA A 70 -3.19 3.40 21.12
N GLY A 71 -3.92 4.35 20.53
CA GLY A 71 -4.45 4.22 19.17
C GLY A 71 -3.35 4.06 18.14
N PHE A 72 -2.28 4.86 18.22
CA PHE A 72 -1.10 4.69 17.38
C PHE A 72 -0.43 3.32 17.61
N GLY A 73 -0.26 2.91 18.86
CA GLY A 73 0.30 1.60 19.20
C GLY A 73 -0.53 0.44 18.65
N LEU A 74 -1.85 0.53 18.73
CA LEU A 74 -2.76 -0.47 18.14
C LEU A 74 -2.62 -0.51 16.62
N ALA A 75 -2.57 0.65 15.95
CA ALA A 75 -2.36 0.73 14.51
C ALA A 75 -1.02 0.12 14.09
N ASP A 76 0.08 0.47 14.78
CA ASP A 76 1.42 -0.08 14.52
C ASP A 76 1.46 -1.59 14.73
N TYR A 77 0.85 -2.08 15.83
CA TYR A 77 0.74 -3.52 16.09
C TYR A 77 -0.04 -4.24 14.99
N THR A 78 -1.21 -3.70 14.59
CA THR A 78 -2.04 -4.29 13.54
C THR A 78 -1.30 -4.34 12.21
N MET A 79 -0.66 -3.24 11.80
CA MET A 79 0.10 -3.20 10.55
C MET A 79 1.27 -4.19 10.54
N ARG A 80 1.99 -4.32 11.65
CA ARG A 80 3.07 -5.34 11.79
C ARG A 80 2.55 -6.76 11.62
N GLN A 81 1.34 -7.05 12.08
CA GLN A 81 0.74 -8.39 11.96
C GLN A 81 0.16 -8.64 10.55
N THR A 82 -0.48 -7.64 9.96
CA THR A 82 -1.21 -7.80 8.69
C THR A 82 -0.37 -7.47 7.47
N LEU A 83 0.49 -6.44 7.55
CA LEU A 83 1.28 -5.93 6.42
C LEU A 83 2.77 -6.24 6.55
N ARG A 84 3.20 -6.84 7.67
CA ARG A 84 4.62 -7.06 7.99
C ARG A 84 5.45 -5.77 7.87
N GLU A 85 4.85 -4.64 8.20
CA GLU A 85 5.48 -3.31 8.17
C GLU A 85 4.99 -2.48 9.36
N PRO A 86 5.82 -1.67 10.04
CA PRO A 86 5.36 -0.73 11.04
C PRO A 86 4.64 0.45 10.38
N VAL A 87 3.92 1.26 11.16
CA VAL A 87 3.36 2.52 10.67
C VAL A 87 4.49 3.39 10.11
N VAL A 88 4.39 3.77 8.84
CA VAL A 88 5.33 4.66 8.15
C VAL A 88 4.72 6.06 7.95
N PHE A 89 5.58 7.05 7.72
CA PHE A 89 5.14 8.45 7.64
C PHE A 89 4.10 8.73 6.53
N SER A 90 4.09 7.92 5.47
CA SER A 90 3.14 8.07 4.37
C SER A 90 1.71 7.64 4.73
N GLU A 91 1.52 6.88 5.82
CA GLU A 91 0.18 6.49 6.28
C GLU A 91 -0.69 7.69 6.67
N ALA A 92 -0.06 8.81 7.04
CA ALA A 92 -0.79 10.04 7.35
C ALA A 92 -1.67 10.53 6.19
N VAL A 93 -1.33 10.23 4.94
CA VAL A 93 -2.13 10.61 3.77
C VAL A 93 -3.27 9.65 3.49
N GLU A 94 -3.24 8.45 4.08
CA GLU A 94 -4.28 7.44 3.97
C GLU A 94 -5.35 7.58 5.09
N LEU A 95 -5.09 8.35 6.16
CA LEU A 95 -6.03 8.55 7.26
C LEU A 95 -7.45 8.95 6.81
N PRO A 96 -7.64 9.84 5.81
CA PRO A 96 -8.99 10.14 5.31
C PRO A 96 -9.70 8.91 4.75
N GLN A 97 -8.97 7.93 4.21
CA GLN A 97 -9.54 6.71 3.63
C GLN A 97 -10.04 5.75 4.72
N VAL A 98 -9.39 5.75 5.89
CA VAL A 98 -9.89 5.01 7.06
C VAL A 98 -11.28 5.48 7.46
N LEU A 99 -11.56 6.77 7.33
CA LEU A 99 -12.86 7.36 7.63
C LEU A 99 -13.89 7.15 6.52
N THR A 100 -13.48 7.19 5.26
CA THR A 100 -14.37 7.02 4.10
C THR A 100 -14.64 5.56 3.75
N HIS A 101 -13.70 4.67 4.05
CA HIS A 101 -13.78 3.23 3.77
C HIS A 101 -13.47 2.38 5.03
N PRO A 102 -14.16 2.59 6.17
CA PRO A 102 -13.82 1.93 7.44
C PRO A 102 -13.89 0.40 7.36
N HIS A 103 -14.70 -0.15 6.45
CA HIS A 103 -14.85 -1.59 6.24
C HIS A 103 -13.57 -2.27 5.70
N LEU A 104 -12.62 -1.51 5.13
CA LEU A 104 -11.34 -2.02 4.68
C LEU A 104 -10.28 -2.11 5.80
N TYR A 105 -10.44 -1.34 6.89
CA TYR A 105 -9.42 -1.19 7.93
C TYR A 105 -9.85 -1.73 9.30
N LEU A 106 -11.06 -1.38 9.75
CA LEU A 106 -11.52 -1.72 11.10
C LEU A 106 -11.57 -3.23 11.42
N PRO A 107 -11.92 -4.12 10.47
CA PRO A 107 -11.93 -5.55 10.76
C PRO A 107 -10.58 -6.12 11.21
N PHE A 108 -9.49 -5.59 10.69
CA PHE A 108 -8.13 -6.02 11.06
C PHE A 108 -7.69 -5.54 12.45
N ALA A 109 -8.18 -4.39 12.89
CA ALA A 109 -7.87 -3.81 14.20
C ALA A 109 -8.80 -4.28 15.34
N GLY A 110 -9.84 -5.07 15.01
CA GLY A 110 -10.87 -5.48 15.97
C GLY A 110 -11.87 -4.34 16.27
N PRO A 111 -12.99 -4.26 15.53
CA PRO A 111 -13.91 -3.12 15.58
C PRO A 111 -14.46 -2.86 16.99
N GLY A 112 -14.71 -3.91 17.79
CA GLY A 112 -15.16 -3.78 19.18
C GLY A 112 -14.11 -3.11 20.08
N LEU A 113 -12.82 -3.44 19.90
CA LEU A 113 -11.73 -2.84 20.64
C LEU A 113 -11.55 -1.36 20.27
N VAL A 114 -11.58 -1.04 18.97
CA VAL A 114 -11.43 0.34 18.49
C VAL A 114 -12.58 1.22 18.97
N LEU A 115 -13.83 0.78 18.76
CA LEU A 115 -15.01 1.56 19.16
C LEU A 115 -15.14 1.66 20.68
N GLY A 116 -14.97 0.54 21.41
CA GLY A 116 -15.04 0.53 22.87
C GLY A 116 -13.94 1.37 23.51
N GLY A 117 -12.70 1.27 23.00
CA GLY A 117 -11.57 2.08 23.44
C GLY A 117 -11.79 3.58 23.18
N ALA A 118 -12.26 3.94 21.98
CA ALA A 118 -12.56 5.33 21.65
C ALA A 118 -13.68 5.92 22.50
N LEU A 119 -14.80 5.19 22.66
CA LEU A 119 -15.92 5.61 23.52
C LEU A 119 -15.50 5.74 24.98
N GLY A 120 -14.73 4.77 25.50
CA GLY A 120 -14.20 4.82 26.87
C GLY A 120 -13.28 6.02 27.09
N ALA A 121 -12.36 6.28 26.15
CA ALA A 121 -11.45 7.41 26.22
C ALA A 121 -12.20 8.75 26.18
N VAL A 122 -13.18 8.90 25.28
CA VAL A 122 -14.00 10.11 25.18
C VAL A 122 -14.84 10.31 26.45
N SER A 123 -15.50 9.26 26.94
CA SER A 123 -16.31 9.34 28.17
C SER A 123 -15.47 9.72 29.38
N LEU A 124 -14.29 9.12 29.54
CA LEU A 124 -13.36 9.44 30.63
C LEU A 124 -12.84 10.87 30.51
N ALA A 125 -12.47 11.31 29.30
CA ALA A 125 -12.00 12.66 29.06
C ALA A 125 -13.09 13.71 29.41
N LEU A 126 -14.33 13.47 28.99
CA LEU A 126 -15.47 14.35 29.33
C LEU A 126 -15.71 14.38 30.84
N ALA A 127 -15.69 13.22 31.51
CA ALA A 127 -15.82 13.16 32.97
C ALA A 127 -14.72 13.96 33.67
N LEU A 128 -13.46 13.80 33.26
CA LEU A 128 -12.34 14.57 33.82
C LEU A 128 -12.45 16.06 33.54
N LEU A 129 -12.91 16.45 32.35
CA LEU A 129 -13.12 17.85 32.02
C LEU A 129 -14.14 18.52 32.98
N LEU A 130 -15.11 17.77 33.48
CA LEU A 130 -16.14 18.23 34.42
C LEU A 130 -15.66 18.17 35.88
N VAL A 131 -14.93 17.11 36.27
CA VAL A 131 -14.65 16.80 37.68
C VAL A 131 -13.24 17.26 38.12
N GLU A 132 -12.25 17.23 37.24
CA GLU A 132 -10.87 17.64 37.56
C GLU A 132 -10.77 19.16 37.72
N PRO A 133 -10.40 19.69 38.89
CA PRO A 133 -10.20 21.12 39.05
C PRO A 133 -8.95 21.55 38.29
N PRO A 134 -8.97 22.74 37.63
CA PRO A 134 -7.78 23.25 36.97
C PRO A 134 -6.70 23.56 37.98
N LEU A 135 -5.48 23.08 37.75
CA LEU A 135 -4.31 23.37 38.63
C LEU A 135 -3.70 24.75 38.37
N TRP A 136 -3.91 25.26 37.17
CA TRP A 136 -3.54 26.62 36.77
C TRP A 136 -4.64 27.20 35.87
N GLN A 137 -4.59 28.51 35.70
CA GLN A 137 -5.57 29.21 34.86
C GLN A 137 -5.53 28.66 33.41
N PRO A 138 -6.63 28.18 32.87
CA PRO A 138 -6.72 27.74 31.48
C PRO A 138 -6.38 28.86 30.50
N ARG A 139 -5.55 28.56 29.48
CA ARG A 139 -5.11 29.51 28.47
C ARG A 139 -5.34 28.97 27.05
N PRO A 140 -6.59 28.73 26.65
CA PRO A 140 -6.90 28.09 25.35
C PRO A 140 -6.39 28.95 24.16
N VAL A 141 -6.49 30.26 24.24
CA VAL A 141 -5.99 31.20 23.20
C VAL A 141 -4.48 31.07 23.05
N ALA A 142 -3.74 30.98 24.15
CA ALA A 142 -2.29 30.80 24.12
C ALA A 142 -1.91 29.43 23.55
N ALA A 143 -2.66 28.37 23.87
CA ALA A 143 -2.46 27.02 23.31
C ALA A 143 -2.70 27.02 21.80
N VAL A 144 -3.78 27.62 21.31
CA VAL A 144 -4.08 27.77 19.89
C VAL A 144 -2.99 28.60 19.18
N ALA A 145 -2.56 29.71 19.78
CA ALA A 145 -1.48 30.54 19.23
C ALA A 145 -0.16 29.73 19.13
N ALA A 146 0.20 28.99 20.19
CA ALA A 146 1.39 28.15 20.18
C ALA A 146 1.30 27.06 19.09
N MET A 147 0.15 26.39 18.97
CA MET A 147 -0.09 25.39 17.90
C MET A 147 0.02 26.03 16.51
N ALA A 148 -0.53 27.22 16.30
CA ALA A 148 -0.43 27.94 15.04
C ALA A 148 1.03 28.30 14.70
N LEU A 149 1.82 28.77 15.70
CA LEU A 149 3.24 29.05 15.51
C LEU A 149 4.06 27.82 15.17
N ILE A 150 3.78 26.68 15.84
CA ILE A 150 4.41 25.39 15.53
C ILE A 150 4.06 24.96 14.10
N ALA A 151 2.78 25.01 13.74
CA ALA A 151 2.32 24.68 12.40
C ALA A 151 2.97 25.57 11.33
N ALA A 152 3.09 26.88 11.59
CA ALA A 152 3.77 27.82 10.71
C ALA A 152 5.28 27.52 10.60
N GLY A 153 5.94 27.15 11.69
CA GLY A 153 7.35 26.74 11.70
C GLY A 153 7.58 25.45 10.89
N VAL A 154 6.73 24.45 11.09
CA VAL A 154 6.76 23.20 10.31
C VAL A 154 6.49 23.48 8.83
N TRP A 155 5.48 24.30 8.52
CA TRP A 155 5.18 24.68 7.13
C TRP A 155 6.36 25.42 6.50
N LEU A 156 6.98 26.38 7.21
CA LEU A 156 8.16 27.11 6.73
C LEU A 156 9.32 26.15 6.46
N LEU A 157 9.59 25.21 7.38
CA LEU A 157 10.63 24.20 7.21
C LEU A 157 10.37 23.34 5.95
N LEU A 158 9.15 22.82 5.81
CA LEU A 158 8.78 21.90 4.72
C LEU A 158 8.62 22.62 3.36
N SER A 159 8.40 23.93 3.34
CA SER A 159 8.24 24.73 2.11
C SER A 159 9.55 25.34 1.59
N ARG A 160 10.59 25.46 2.44
CA ARG A 160 11.86 26.06 2.05
C ARG A 160 12.93 25.01 1.79
N GLU A 161 13.22 24.72 0.52
CA GLU A 161 14.17 23.67 0.12
C GLU A 161 15.52 23.75 0.83
N ARG A 162 16.07 24.98 1.04
CA ARG A 162 17.34 25.17 1.75
C ARG A 162 17.29 24.73 3.21
N LEU A 163 16.23 25.11 3.93
CA LEU A 163 16.04 24.73 5.34
C LEU A 163 15.80 23.23 5.46
N LEU A 164 14.96 22.70 4.59
CA LEU A 164 14.64 21.28 4.53
C LEU A 164 15.88 20.44 4.22
N GLY A 165 16.70 20.85 3.25
CA GLY A 165 17.97 20.21 2.93
C GLY A 165 18.97 20.25 4.07
N LEU A 166 19.05 21.37 4.82
CA LEU A 166 19.89 21.47 6.01
C LEU A 166 19.40 20.52 7.11
N ALA A 167 18.10 20.55 7.42
CA ALA A 167 17.49 19.68 8.42
C ALA A 167 17.67 18.20 8.06
N SER A 168 17.49 17.82 6.79
CA SER A 168 17.73 16.47 6.31
C SER A 168 19.18 16.02 6.55
N ARG A 169 20.16 16.85 6.19
CA ARG A 169 21.59 16.53 6.43
C ARG A 169 21.91 16.39 7.91
N MET A 170 21.37 17.28 8.75
CA MET A 170 21.54 17.19 10.20
C MET A 170 20.94 15.92 10.77
N LEU A 171 19.70 15.57 10.38
CA LEU A 171 19.02 14.37 10.86
C LEU A 171 19.73 13.10 10.39
N ARG A 172 20.20 13.04 9.14
CA ARG A 172 20.99 11.90 8.65
C ARG A 172 22.27 11.69 9.46
N ARG A 173 22.95 12.79 9.82
CA ARG A 173 24.18 12.71 10.62
C ARG A 173 23.90 12.33 12.08
N PHE A 174 22.83 12.85 12.65
CA PHE A 174 22.47 12.71 14.05
C PHE A 174 21.73 11.39 14.34
N ALA A 175 20.66 11.09 13.60
CA ALA A 175 19.82 9.91 13.80
C ALA A 175 20.32 8.68 13.04
N ARG A 176 21.10 8.85 11.97
CA ARG A 176 21.67 7.80 11.12
C ARG A 176 20.63 6.73 10.70
N PRO A 177 19.51 7.14 10.10
CA PRO A 177 18.48 6.19 9.70
C PRO A 177 19.04 5.22 8.65
N SER A 178 18.64 3.95 8.74
CA SER A 178 18.97 2.92 7.76
C SER A 178 18.09 3.02 6.51
N GLY A 179 16.91 3.61 6.64
CA GLY A 179 15.84 3.61 5.64
C GLY A 179 14.90 2.40 5.73
N GLU A 180 15.24 1.42 6.58
CA GLU A 180 14.39 0.25 6.83
C GLU A 180 13.47 0.49 8.03
N PRO A 181 12.12 0.49 7.86
CA PRO A 181 11.18 0.92 8.88
C PRO A 181 11.29 0.15 10.19
N PHE A 182 11.45 -1.17 10.15
CA PHE A 182 11.60 -1.97 11.36
C PHE A 182 12.87 -1.64 12.13
N ALA A 183 13.99 -1.53 11.42
CA ALA A 183 15.29 -1.23 12.04
C ALA A 183 15.29 0.20 12.62
N ASP A 184 14.74 1.14 11.87
CA ASP A 184 14.70 2.54 12.30
C ASP A 184 13.70 2.76 13.45
N ALA A 185 12.54 2.09 13.46
CA ALA A 185 11.60 2.14 14.58
C ALA A 185 12.24 1.57 15.88
N ALA A 186 13.01 0.49 15.76
CA ALA A 186 13.72 -0.11 16.89
C ALA A 186 14.90 0.75 17.36
N ALA A 187 15.62 1.42 16.47
CA ALA A 187 16.79 2.23 16.79
C ALA A 187 16.43 3.64 17.30
N LEU A 188 15.43 4.28 16.67
CA LEU A 188 15.10 5.68 16.92
C LEU A 188 13.90 5.84 17.86
N GLY A 189 12.99 4.88 17.86
CA GLY A 189 11.63 4.98 18.34
C GLY A 189 10.68 5.38 17.22
N PRO A 190 9.37 5.01 17.34
CA PRO A 190 8.42 5.15 16.24
C PRO A 190 8.16 6.60 15.84
N PHE A 191 8.04 7.52 16.78
CA PHE A 191 7.76 8.93 16.47
C PHE A 191 8.97 9.65 15.89
N ALA A 192 10.19 9.36 16.40
CA ALA A 192 11.42 9.90 15.82
C ALA A 192 11.64 9.36 14.40
N MET A 193 11.39 8.07 14.16
CA MET A 193 11.44 7.48 12.81
C MET A 193 10.51 8.23 11.86
N LEU A 194 9.22 8.42 12.22
CA LEU A 194 8.25 9.13 11.37
C LEU A 194 8.71 10.54 11.02
N LEU A 195 9.22 11.30 12.01
CA LEU A 195 9.73 12.66 11.79
C LEU A 195 10.95 12.67 10.87
N VAL A 196 11.93 11.80 11.13
CA VAL A 196 13.17 11.70 10.36
C VAL A 196 12.87 11.32 8.92
N HIS A 197 12.07 10.26 8.71
CA HIS A 197 11.68 9.80 7.38
C HIS A 197 10.89 10.87 6.61
N THR A 198 9.96 11.59 7.27
CA THR A 198 9.20 12.69 6.66
C THR A 198 10.11 13.79 6.12
N VAL A 199 11.07 14.26 6.94
CA VAL A 199 11.97 15.35 6.54
C VAL A 199 12.89 14.91 5.41
N ILE A 200 13.44 13.71 5.48
CA ILE A 200 14.34 13.19 4.44
C ILE A 200 13.59 12.93 3.13
N ALA A 201 12.45 12.24 3.19
CA ALA A 201 11.60 12.00 2.03
C ALA A 201 11.23 13.31 1.32
N ARG A 202 10.83 14.31 2.10
CA ARG A 202 10.44 15.61 1.57
C ARG A 202 11.60 16.36 0.93
N ALA A 203 12.81 16.26 1.50
CA ALA A 203 14.01 16.90 0.98
C ALA A 203 14.45 16.33 -0.38
N GLU A 204 14.26 15.03 -0.59
CA GLU A 204 14.67 14.34 -1.83
C GLU A 204 13.63 14.41 -2.93
N ARG A 205 12.35 14.58 -2.57
CA ARG A 205 11.21 14.43 -3.49
C ARG A 205 11.29 15.30 -4.73
N SER A 206 11.62 16.58 -4.61
CA SER A 206 11.68 17.50 -5.76
C SER A 206 12.75 17.08 -6.78
N ALA A 207 13.89 16.60 -6.31
CA ALA A 207 14.94 16.09 -7.20
C ALA A 207 14.50 14.80 -7.89
N ARG A 208 13.88 13.87 -7.16
CA ARG A 208 13.36 12.62 -7.70
C ARG A 208 12.25 12.86 -8.72
N GLN A 209 11.30 13.75 -8.44
CA GLN A 209 10.25 14.11 -9.40
C GLN A 209 10.83 14.65 -10.71
N ARG A 210 11.86 15.49 -10.65
CA ARG A 210 12.53 15.99 -11.86
C ARG A 210 13.25 14.88 -12.63
N ALA A 211 13.91 13.95 -11.93
CA ALA A 211 14.61 12.84 -12.54
C ALA A 211 13.69 11.86 -13.26
N LEU A 212 12.48 11.66 -12.74
CA LEU A 212 11.49 10.71 -13.24
C LEU A 212 10.43 11.35 -14.14
N ALA A 213 10.52 12.65 -14.44
CA ALA A 213 9.55 13.34 -15.28
C ALA A 213 9.50 12.77 -16.70
N ALA A 214 8.29 12.55 -17.22
CA ALA A 214 8.09 12.09 -18.58
C ALA A 214 8.55 13.16 -19.60
N PRO A 215 9.26 12.76 -20.66
CA PRO A 215 9.59 13.67 -21.75
C PRO A 215 8.32 14.08 -22.53
N PRO A 216 8.38 15.18 -23.31
CA PRO A 216 7.27 15.57 -24.18
C PRO A 216 6.82 14.45 -25.11
N ILE A 217 5.53 14.44 -25.44
CA ILE A 217 4.96 13.44 -26.34
C ILE A 217 5.39 13.74 -27.77
N VAL A 218 6.32 12.92 -28.27
CA VAL A 218 6.58 12.81 -29.70
C VAL A 218 5.97 11.48 -30.14
N ARG A 219 4.97 11.51 -31.02
CA ARG A 219 4.37 10.27 -31.55
C ARG A 219 5.34 9.63 -32.53
N GLU A 220 5.76 8.44 -32.21
CA GLU A 220 6.47 7.54 -33.11
C GLU A 220 5.42 6.58 -33.71
N ARG A 221 5.38 6.45 -35.04
CA ARG A 221 4.55 5.43 -35.68
C ARG A 221 5.13 4.06 -35.36
N SER A 222 4.45 3.26 -34.53
CA SER A 222 4.70 1.84 -34.41
C SER A 222 3.74 1.07 -35.31
N GLU A 223 4.20 0.02 -35.94
CA GLU A 223 3.33 -0.97 -36.56
C GLU A 223 2.59 -1.69 -35.39
N GLY A 224 1.25 -1.64 -35.40
CA GLY A 224 0.41 -2.14 -34.33
C GLY A 224 0.67 -3.63 -34.06
N GLY A 225 0.90 -4.00 -32.81
CA GLY A 225 1.21 -5.36 -32.36
C GLY A 225 0.03 -6.15 -31.82
N GLY A 226 -1.20 -5.63 -31.90
CA GLY A 226 -2.40 -6.21 -31.28
C GLY A 226 -2.61 -5.74 -29.82
N PRO A 227 -3.70 -6.16 -29.17
CA PRO A 227 -4.03 -5.71 -27.83
C PRO A 227 -3.06 -6.24 -26.78
N ILE A 228 -2.75 -5.37 -25.82
CA ILE A 228 -1.93 -5.68 -24.66
C ILE A 228 -2.80 -5.54 -23.42
N ILE A 229 -2.93 -6.61 -22.65
CA ILE A 229 -3.72 -6.66 -21.42
C ILE A 229 -2.79 -6.98 -20.27
N VAL A 230 -2.80 -6.17 -19.22
CA VAL A 230 -2.14 -6.46 -17.96
C VAL A 230 -3.18 -6.49 -16.86
N VAL A 231 -3.33 -7.62 -16.20
CA VAL A 231 -4.24 -7.80 -15.07
C VAL A 231 -3.41 -7.86 -13.79
N GLN A 232 -3.58 -6.87 -12.94
CA GLN A 232 -3.16 -6.94 -11.56
C GLN A 232 -4.27 -7.61 -10.75
N CYS A 233 -4.01 -8.82 -10.31
CA CYS A 233 -4.98 -9.63 -9.58
C CYS A 233 -4.75 -9.50 -8.07
N GLU A 234 -5.78 -9.02 -7.41
CA GLU A 234 -5.81 -8.82 -5.97
C GLU A 234 -5.48 -10.10 -5.20
N SER A 235 -4.42 -10.04 -4.39
CA SER A 235 -3.98 -11.10 -3.49
C SER A 235 -3.70 -12.46 -4.19
N PHE A 236 -3.38 -12.48 -5.48
CA PHE A 236 -3.17 -13.71 -6.24
C PHE A 236 -1.78 -14.31 -5.98
N PHE A 237 -1.76 -15.57 -5.60
CA PHE A 237 -0.57 -16.43 -5.62
C PHE A 237 -0.99 -17.90 -5.77
N ASP A 238 -0.09 -18.77 -6.16
CA ASP A 238 -0.35 -20.20 -6.20
C ASP A 238 -0.49 -20.76 -4.77
N ALA A 239 -1.73 -20.75 -4.26
CA ALA A 239 -2.04 -21.16 -2.90
C ALA A 239 -1.76 -22.65 -2.63
N ARG A 240 -1.58 -23.47 -3.69
CA ARG A 240 -1.19 -24.88 -3.57
C ARG A 240 0.18 -25.05 -2.90
N ARG A 241 1.01 -23.98 -2.95
CA ARG A 241 2.28 -23.92 -2.21
C ARG A 241 2.08 -23.85 -0.68
N LEU A 242 0.91 -23.40 -0.24
CA LEU A 242 0.60 -23.27 1.18
C LEU A 242 0.41 -24.65 1.83
N SER A 243 -0.35 -25.54 1.17
CA SER A 243 -0.68 -26.85 1.73
C SER A 243 -1.09 -27.85 0.65
N PRO A 244 -0.71 -29.14 0.79
CA PRO A 244 -1.20 -30.21 -0.08
C PRO A 244 -2.71 -30.48 0.07
N LEU A 245 -3.37 -29.92 1.08
CA LEU A 245 -4.84 -29.97 1.22
C LEU A 245 -5.55 -29.14 0.14
N ILE A 246 -4.85 -28.20 -0.51
CA ILE A 246 -5.40 -27.37 -1.57
C ILE A 246 -5.28 -28.12 -2.90
N PRO A 247 -6.41 -28.44 -3.58
CA PRO A 247 -6.40 -29.29 -4.75
C PRO A 247 -5.77 -28.57 -5.96
N ARG A 248 -5.16 -29.36 -6.84
CA ARG A 248 -4.51 -28.86 -8.06
C ARG A 248 -5.51 -28.16 -8.99
N GLU A 249 -6.72 -28.64 -9.03
CA GLU A 249 -7.81 -28.16 -9.87
C GLU A 249 -8.24 -26.73 -9.55
N LEU A 250 -7.88 -26.21 -8.36
CA LEU A 250 -8.17 -24.82 -7.96
C LEU A 250 -7.66 -23.79 -8.96
N LEU A 251 -6.51 -24.06 -9.57
CA LEU A 251 -5.83 -23.16 -10.52
C LEU A 251 -5.59 -23.85 -11.88
N ALA A 252 -6.58 -24.58 -12.37
CA ALA A 252 -6.50 -25.29 -13.65
C ALA A 252 -6.32 -24.32 -14.84
N GLY A 253 -6.91 -23.15 -14.78
CA GLY A 253 -6.76 -22.08 -15.77
C GLY A 253 -5.35 -21.51 -15.79
N PHE A 254 -4.80 -21.23 -14.63
CA PHE A 254 -3.40 -20.78 -14.49
C PHE A 254 -2.42 -21.82 -15.05
N ASP A 255 -2.60 -23.10 -14.71
CA ASP A 255 -1.78 -24.18 -15.24
C ASP A 255 -1.91 -24.31 -16.77
N SER A 256 -3.12 -24.11 -17.30
CA SER A 256 -3.35 -24.12 -18.75
C SER A 256 -2.65 -22.95 -19.43
N CYS A 257 -2.79 -21.75 -18.83
CA CYS A 257 -2.11 -20.56 -19.30
C CYS A 257 -0.59 -20.74 -19.31
N CYS A 258 -0.02 -21.26 -18.23
CA CYS A 258 1.41 -21.50 -18.13
C CYS A 258 1.94 -22.46 -19.21
N ARG A 259 1.14 -23.40 -19.72
CA ARG A 259 1.57 -24.32 -20.80
C ARG A 259 1.74 -23.64 -22.16
N SER A 260 0.97 -22.59 -22.44
CA SER A 260 0.99 -21.87 -23.73
C SER A 260 1.57 -20.44 -23.62
N ALA A 261 2.05 -20.07 -22.44
CA ALA A 261 2.68 -18.78 -22.19
C ALA A 261 4.09 -18.66 -22.80
N SER A 262 4.59 -17.45 -22.91
CA SER A 262 6.02 -17.20 -23.18
C SER A 262 6.85 -17.25 -21.90
N LEU A 263 6.34 -16.69 -20.81
CA LEU A 263 7.00 -16.65 -19.50
C LEU A 263 6.00 -16.88 -18.37
N PHE A 264 6.44 -17.56 -17.32
CA PHE A 264 5.73 -17.67 -16.04
C PHE A 264 6.72 -17.87 -14.89
N GLY A 265 6.29 -17.65 -13.68
CA GLY A 265 7.10 -17.88 -12.49
C GLY A 265 6.61 -17.09 -11.30
N ARG A 266 7.50 -16.92 -10.32
CA ARG A 266 7.26 -16.10 -9.15
C ARG A 266 7.58 -14.64 -9.44
N ILE A 267 6.83 -13.75 -8.79
CA ILE A 267 7.09 -12.32 -8.84
C ILE A 267 7.27 -11.77 -7.43
N GLU A 268 8.43 -11.17 -7.19
CA GLU A 268 8.69 -10.47 -5.95
C GLU A 268 8.07 -9.08 -6.03
N VAL A 269 7.13 -8.81 -5.12
CA VAL A 269 6.33 -7.59 -5.09
C VAL A 269 6.66 -6.74 -3.87
N PRO A 270 6.62 -5.39 -3.97
CA PRO A 270 7.01 -4.49 -2.89
C PRO A 270 5.88 -4.30 -1.86
N GLY A 271 5.45 -5.34 -1.21
CA GLY A 271 4.40 -5.28 -0.21
C GLY A 271 3.93 -6.66 0.25
N TRP A 272 3.28 -6.68 1.39
CA TRP A 272 2.62 -7.86 1.96
C TRP A 272 1.23 -7.46 2.41
N GLY A 273 0.21 -8.20 2.00
CA GLY A 273 -1.15 -8.07 2.53
C GLY A 273 -1.93 -6.81 2.17
N ALA A 274 -1.30 -5.80 1.61
CA ALA A 274 -1.88 -4.58 1.05
C ALA A 274 -0.81 -3.73 0.34
N ASN A 275 -1.10 -2.43 0.16
CA ASN A 275 -0.24 -1.48 -0.54
C ASN A 275 -0.10 -1.78 -2.04
N THR A 276 -1.17 -2.28 -2.62
CA THR A 276 -1.37 -2.61 -4.05
C THR A 276 -0.69 -1.61 -5.00
N MET A 277 -0.77 -0.29 -4.69
CA MET A 277 -0.19 0.76 -5.52
C MET A 277 1.34 0.70 -5.64
N ARG A 278 2.05 0.00 -4.75
CA ARG A 278 3.51 -0.19 -4.87
C ARG A 278 3.83 -1.16 -6.01
N ALA A 279 3.11 -2.28 -6.09
CA ALA A 279 3.23 -3.24 -7.18
C ALA A 279 2.79 -2.62 -8.52
N GLU A 280 1.65 -1.89 -8.52
CA GLU A 280 1.19 -1.13 -9.68
C GLU A 280 2.28 -0.19 -10.20
N PHE A 281 2.86 0.63 -9.31
CA PHE A 281 3.89 1.58 -9.67
C PHE A 281 5.12 0.89 -10.26
N ALA A 282 5.60 -0.17 -9.62
CA ALA A 282 6.76 -0.92 -10.10
C ALA A 282 6.53 -1.49 -11.50
N VAL A 283 5.40 -2.16 -11.73
CA VAL A 283 5.04 -2.77 -13.02
C VAL A 283 4.84 -1.71 -14.11
N LEU A 284 4.14 -0.61 -13.80
CA LEU A 284 3.82 0.42 -14.79
C LEU A 284 5.01 1.30 -15.16
N THR A 285 5.97 1.50 -14.25
CA THR A 285 7.12 2.38 -14.49
C THR A 285 8.40 1.65 -14.83
N GLY A 286 8.57 0.42 -14.38
CA GLY A 286 9.84 -0.30 -14.46
C GLY A 286 10.92 0.21 -13.50
N ILE A 287 10.56 1.06 -12.53
CA ILE A 287 11.51 1.66 -11.59
C ILE A 287 11.71 0.73 -10.39
N PRO A 288 12.94 0.29 -10.09
CA PRO A 288 13.24 -0.48 -8.89
C PRO A 288 12.90 0.31 -7.62
N GLU A 289 12.38 -0.37 -6.59
CA GLU A 289 12.02 0.26 -5.30
C GLU A 289 13.20 1.02 -4.66
N ALA A 290 14.41 0.51 -4.82
CA ALA A 290 15.63 1.13 -4.30
C ALA A 290 15.87 2.56 -4.84
N GLU A 291 15.41 2.87 -6.05
CA GLU A 291 15.54 4.21 -6.66
C GLU A 291 14.53 5.22 -6.13
N LEU A 292 13.46 4.74 -5.48
CA LEU A 292 12.41 5.57 -4.92
C LEU A 292 12.77 6.15 -3.54
N GLY A 293 13.80 5.63 -2.88
CA GLY A 293 14.16 6.04 -1.52
C GLY A 293 12.95 5.96 -0.58
N TYR A 294 12.72 7.00 0.22
CA TYR A 294 11.56 7.03 1.13
C TYR A 294 10.19 7.20 0.43
N ASP A 295 10.16 7.64 -0.83
CA ASP A 295 8.90 7.75 -1.58
C ASP A 295 8.34 6.37 -2.01
N ARG A 296 9.11 5.27 -1.84
CA ARG A 296 8.66 3.90 -2.09
C ARG A 296 7.43 3.49 -1.27
N PHE A 297 7.27 4.06 -0.09
CA PHE A 297 6.14 3.71 0.80
C PHE A 297 4.78 4.15 0.27
N ASN A 298 4.74 5.27 -0.47
CA ASN A 298 3.54 5.69 -1.20
C ASN A 298 3.94 6.49 -2.46
N PRO A 299 4.34 5.80 -3.54
CA PRO A 299 4.83 6.44 -4.75
C PRO A 299 3.77 7.28 -5.44
N TYR A 300 2.50 6.91 -5.38
CA TYR A 300 1.43 7.69 -5.99
C TYR A 300 1.27 9.06 -5.37
N TYR A 301 1.20 9.13 -4.05
CA TYR A 301 1.14 10.41 -3.35
C TYR A 301 2.38 11.27 -3.54
N ALA A 302 3.53 10.62 -3.57
CA ALA A 302 4.81 11.29 -3.64
C ALA A 302 5.12 11.85 -5.04
N LEU A 303 4.85 11.07 -6.09
CA LEU A 303 5.40 11.30 -7.42
C LEU A 303 4.34 11.63 -8.48
N ALA A 304 3.10 11.15 -8.33
CA ALA A 304 2.07 11.26 -9.36
C ALA A 304 1.35 12.63 -9.43
N ARG A 305 2.10 13.72 -9.25
CA ARG A 305 1.59 15.10 -9.41
C ARG A 305 1.97 15.74 -10.73
N VAL A 306 2.88 15.11 -11.45
CA VAL A 306 3.39 15.55 -12.76
C VAL A 306 3.49 14.31 -13.64
N PRO A 307 3.46 14.45 -14.98
CA PRO A 307 3.67 13.33 -15.87
C PRO A 307 4.99 12.61 -15.54
N LEU A 308 4.88 11.31 -15.30
CA LEU A 308 5.97 10.43 -14.87
C LEU A 308 6.29 9.43 -15.98
N GLU A 309 7.57 9.27 -16.35
CA GLU A 309 7.96 8.29 -17.37
C GLU A 309 7.53 6.88 -16.94
N SER A 310 6.91 6.17 -17.87
CA SER A 310 6.32 4.86 -17.63
C SER A 310 6.22 4.05 -18.94
N HIS A 311 5.96 2.77 -18.79
CA HIS A 311 5.62 1.91 -19.94
C HIS A 311 4.35 2.37 -20.65
N VAL A 312 3.40 2.95 -19.90
CA VAL A 312 2.14 3.49 -20.45
C VAL A 312 2.42 4.68 -21.38
N TRP A 313 3.29 5.61 -20.98
CA TRP A 313 3.70 6.72 -21.84
C TRP A 313 4.42 6.23 -23.10
N ARG A 314 5.24 5.16 -23.00
CA ARG A 314 5.89 4.55 -24.16
C ARG A 314 4.88 3.98 -25.14
N LEU A 315 3.89 3.23 -24.66
CA LEU A 315 2.79 2.70 -25.47
C LEU A 315 1.95 3.82 -26.10
N ARG A 316 1.67 4.86 -25.34
CA ARG A 316 0.93 6.02 -25.87
C ARG A 316 1.69 6.75 -26.98
N ARG A 317 3.02 6.90 -26.85
CA ARG A 317 3.89 7.42 -27.92
C ARG A 317 3.87 6.50 -29.14
N ALA A 318 3.82 5.20 -28.94
CA ALA A 318 3.69 4.20 -30.01
C ALA A 318 2.28 4.15 -30.66
N GLY A 319 1.33 4.97 -30.21
CA GLY A 319 0.00 5.07 -30.82
C GLY A 319 -1.09 4.23 -30.17
N TYR A 320 -0.76 3.48 -29.10
CA TYR A 320 -1.77 2.73 -28.35
C TYR A 320 -2.74 3.64 -27.61
N ARG A 321 -4.01 3.24 -27.56
CA ARG A 321 -4.99 3.75 -26.61
C ARG A 321 -4.73 3.11 -25.25
N THR A 322 -4.60 3.93 -24.21
CA THR A 322 -4.19 3.47 -22.90
C THR A 322 -5.33 3.64 -21.90
N ILE A 323 -5.85 2.52 -21.39
CA ILE A 323 -7.05 2.47 -20.57
C ILE A 323 -6.77 1.70 -19.29
N CYS A 324 -7.07 2.31 -18.15
CA CYS A 324 -7.08 1.64 -16.85
C CYS A 324 -8.52 1.30 -16.44
N LEU A 325 -8.75 0.08 -15.92
CA LEU A 325 -10.01 -0.36 -15.34
C LEU A 325 -9.81 -0.71 -13.87
N HIS A 326 -10.67 -0.17 -13.00
CA HIS A 326 -10.68 -0.54 -11.59
C HIS A 326 -12.09 -0.47 -11.02
N PRO A 327 -12.68 -1.60 -10.60
CA PRO A 327 -14.06 -1.66 -10.15
C PRO A 327 -14.27 -1.14 -8.71
N PHE A 328 -13.59 -0.06 -8.37
CA PHE A 328 -13.65 0.60 -7.07
C PHE A 328 -13.65 2.13 -7.19
N ASP A 329 -13.58 2.86 -6.03
CA ASP A 329 -13.46 4.34 -6.04
C ASP A 329 -12.12 4.75 -6.67
N ARG A 330 -12.19 5.52 -7.76
CA ARG A 330 -10.99 6.00 -8.47
C ARG A 330 -10.08 6.88 -7.62
N ARG A 331 -10.61 7.50 -6.55
CA ARG A 331 -9.83 8.34 -5.62
C ARG A 331 -9.05 7.52 -4.60
N PHE A 332 -9.36 6.22 -4.47
CA PHE A 332 -8.62 5.33 -3.58
C PHE A 332 -7.15 5.25 -4.03
N PHE A 333 -6.21 5.45 -3.10
CA PHE A 333 -4.79 5.66 -3.38
C PHE A 333 -4.49 6.81 -4.36
N ARG A 334 -5.43 7.77 -4.52
CA ARG A 334 -5.29 8.89 -5.48
C ARG A 334 -5.05 8.42 -6.93
N ARG A 335 -5.59 7.29 -7.31
CA ARG A 335 -5.47 6.77 -8.68
C ARG A 335 -6.09 7.70 -9.72
N ASP A 336 -7.07 8.51 -9.35
CA ASP A 336 -7.64 9.57 -10.18
C ASP A 336 -6.61 10.60 -10.66
N LEU A 337 -5.54 10.80 -9.89
CA LEU A 337 -4.40 11.65 -10.25
C LEU A 337 -3.21 10.84 -10.79
N ALA A 338 -2.97 9.66 -10.23
CA ALA A 338 -1.82 8.83 -10.58
C ALA A 338 -1.93 8.24 -11.99
N MET A 339 -3.09 7.70 -12.37
CA MET A 339 -3.25 7.05 -13.67
C MET A 339 -3.03 8.02 -14.85
N PRO A 340 -3.61 9.25 -14.87
CA PRO A 340 -3.27 10.23 -15.91
C PRO A 340 -1.78 10.63 -15.90
N ALA A 341 -1.16 10.79 -14.74
CA ALA A 341 0.26 11.12 -14.63
C ALA A 341 1.16 10.01 -15.20
N LEU A 342 0.76 8.75 -15.05
CA LEU A 342 1.43 7.58 -15.64
C LEU A 342 1.17 7.41 -17.15
N GLY A 343 0.26 8.19 -17.75
CA GLY A 343 0.03 8.18 -19.19
C GLY A 343 -1.28 7.56 -19.65
N PHE A 344 -2.14 7.09 -18.76
CA PHE A 344 -3.46 6.59 -19.16
C PHE A 344 -4.35 7.71 -19.70
N GLU A 345 -4.94 7.49 -20.88
CA GLU A 345 -5.89 8.41 -21.50
C GLU A 345 -7.26 8.34 -20.84
N ARG A 346 -7.62 7.14 -20.37
CA ARG A 346 -8.89 6.91 -19.68
C ARG A 346 -8.68 6.04 -18.44
N PHE A 347 -9.37 6.40 -17.38
CA PHE A 347 -9.49 5.58 -16.17
C PHE A 347 -10.97 5.32 -15.89
N LEU A 348 -11.36 4.08 -16.06
CA LEU A 348 -12.73 3.59 -15.89
C LEU A 348 -12.89 3.02 -14.48
N GLY A 349 -13.69 3.68 -13.66
CA GLY A 349 -14.07 3.22 -12.33
C GLY A 349 -15.31 2.33 -12.38
N ARG A 350 -15.78 1.90 -11.21
CA ARG A 350 -16.95 1.02 -11.05
C ARG A 350 -18.20 1.54 -11.78
N GLU A 351 -18.37 2.83 -11.87
CA GLU A 351 -19.52 3.48 -12.52
C GLU A 351 -19.59 3.25 -14.03
N ALA A 352 -18.46 2.94 -14.66
CA ALA A 352 -18.34 2.71 -16.10
C ALA A 352 -18.40 1.22 -16.48
N LEU A 353 -18.46 0.30 -15.50
CA LEU A 353 -18.44 -1.14 -15.70
C LEU A 353 -19.87 -1.71 -15.70
N GLY A 354 -20.09 -2.75 -16.50
CA GLY A 354 -21.42 -3.31 -16.75
C GLY A 354 -21.85 -4.46 -15.84
N GLY A 355 -20.97 -4.93 -14.97
CA GLY A 355 -21.23 -6.10 -14.14
C GLY A 355 -22.13 -5.86 -12.93
N SER A 356 -22.45 -6.93 -12.22
CA SER A 356 -23.30 -6.92 -11.04
C SER A 356 -22.73 -6.01 -9.94
N ARG A 357 -23.62 -5.29 -9.26
CA ARG A 357 -23.26 -4.49 -8.08
C ARG A 357 -23.35 -5.27 -6.77
N THR A 358 -23.26 -6.60 -6.84
CA THR A 358 -23.39 -7.46 -5.66
C THR A 358 -22.21 -7.27 -4.70
N PRO A 359 -22.46 -6.82 -3.46
CA PRO A 359 -21.41 -6.70 -2.45
C PRO A 359 -20.81 -8.08 -2.09
N PRO A 360 -19.55 -8.09 -1.54
CA PRO A 360 -18.78 -6.91 -1.17
C PRO A 360 -18.00 -6.28 -2.32
N TYR A 361 -17.56 -7.08 -3.32
CA TYR A 361 -16.68 -6.64 -4.39
C TYR A 361 -17.16 -7.07 -5.76
N TYR A 362 -16.65 -6.40 -6.79
CA TYR A 362 -16.94 -6.69 -8.18
C TYR A 362 -16.28 -8.01 -8.60
N PRO A 363 -17.04 -8.98 -9.16
CA PRO A 363 -16.49 -10.28 -9.51
C PRO A 363 -15.45 -10.22 -10.64
N ASP A 364 -14.33 -10.93 -10.49
CA ASP A 364 -13.25 -10.97 -11.48
C ASP A 364 -13.70 -11.51 -12.85
N PRO A 365 -14.55 -12.55 -12.97
CA PRO A 365 -15.07 -12.99 -14.27
C PRO A 365 -15.90 -11.92 -15.00
N GLU A 366 -16.58 -11.03 -14.28
CA GLU A 366 -17.30 -9.90 -14.88
C GLU A 366 -16.33 -8.82 -15.37
N LEU A 367 -15.26 -8.58 -14.63
CA LEU A 367 -14.20 -7.67 -15.08
C LEU A 367 -13.51 -8.18 -16.36
N ALA A 368 -13.32 -9.51 -16.50
CA ALA A 368 -12.85 -10.09 -17.76
C ALA A 368 -13.72 -9.69 -18.95
N ARG A 369 -15.06 -9.80 -18.78
CA ARG A 369 -16.02 -9.40 -19.83
C ARG A 369 -15.99 -7.90 -20.12
N ASP A 370 -15.73 -7.07 -19.09
CA ASP A 370 -15.56 -5.62 -19.29
C ASP A 370 -14.29 -5.31 -20.07
N ILE A 371 -13.17 -5.99 -19.78
CA ILE A 371 -11.93 -5.88 -20.55
C ILE A 371 -12.18 -6.19 -22.01
N LEU A 372 -12.85 -7.31 -22.30
CA LEU A 372 -13.16 -7.72 -23.65
C LEU A 372 -14.07 -6.71 -24.39
N ARG A 373 -15.07 -6.14 -23.70
CA ARG A 373 -15.92 -5.06 -24.24
C ARG A 373 -15.13 -3.79 -24.55
N VAL A 374 -14.12 -3.48 -23.75
CA VAL A 374 -13.22 -2.35 -24.02
C VAL A 374 -12.41 -2.62 -25.29
N LEU A 375 -11.84 -3.80 -25.45
CA LEU A 375 -11.10 -4.18 -26.66
C LEU A 375 -11.98 -4.11 -27.92
N ASP A 376 -13.23 -4.60 -27.85
CA ASP A 376 -14.19 -4.54 -28.96
C ASP A 376 -14.51 -3.10 -29.40
N ARG A 377 -14.55 -2.19 -28.44
CA ARG A 377 -14.89 -0.79 -28.66
C ARG A 377 -13.72 0.04 -29.16
N GLU A 378 -12.53 -0.22 -28.64
CA GLU A 378 -11.35 0.62 -28.86
C GLU A 378 -10.43 0.10 -30.00
N GLY A 379 -10.53 -1.18 -30.36
CA GLY A 379 -9.78 -1.78 -31.46
C GLY A 379 -8.45 -2.42 -31.05
N PRO A 380 -7.63 -2.88 -32.04
CA PRO A 380 -6.48 -3.72 -31.76
C PRO A 380 -5.32 -3.02 -31.05
N ASP A 381 -5.10 -1.73 -31.33
CA ASP A 381 -3.98 -0.98 -30.72
C ASP A 381 -4.41 -0.42 -29.35
N THR A 382 -4.82 -1.31 -28.46
CA THR A 382 -5.32 -0.95 -27.12
C THR A 382 -4.46 -1.61 -26.04
N PHE A 383 -4.00 -0.79 -25.11
CA PHE A 383 -3.41 -1.23 -23.85
C PHE A 383 -4.44 -1.11 -22.72
N VAL A 384 -4.73 -2.22 -22.09
CA VAL A 384 -5.62 -2.30 -20.92
C VAL A 384 -4.81 -2.70 -19.71
N PHE A 385 -4.85 -1.88 -18.66
CA PHE A 385 -4.41 -2.24 -17.32
C PHE A 385 -5.64 -2.40 -16.43
N ALA A 386 -5.88 -3.61 -15.95
CA ALA A 386 -7.02 -3.91 -15.11
C ALA A 386 -6.56 -4.27 -13.70
N ILE A 387 -7.18 -3.65 -12.69
CA ILE A 387 -6.94 -3.90 -11.28
C ILE A 387 -8.18 -4.59 -10.73
N THR A 388 -8.06 -5.82 -10.24
CA THR A 388 -9.21 -6.55 -9.70
C THR A 388 -9.55 -6.14 -8.27
N MET A 389 -10.70 -6.58 -7.78
CA MET A 389 -11.16 -6.41 -6.40
C MET A 389 -11.86 -7.66 -5.87
N GLY A 390 -12.10 -8.67 -6.73
CA GLY A 390 -12.96 -9.80 -6.39
C GLY A 390 -12.47 -10.63 -5.21
N ASN A 391 -11.16 -10.69 -5.02
CA ASN A 391 -10.54 -11.42 -3.92
C ASN A 391 -9.91 -10.50 -2.85
N HIS A 392 -10.45 -9.29 -2.68
CA HIS A 392 -9.94 -8.35 -1.66
C HIS A 392 -10.41 -8.74 -0.24
N GLY A 393 -9.49 -8.69 0.71
CA GLY A 393 -9.81 -8.84 2.15
C GLY A 393 -10.70 -7.72 2.71
N PRO A 394 -11.14 -7.83 3.96
CA PRO A 394 -10.97 -8.97 4.84
C PRO A 394 -11.88 -10.14 4.45
N TRP A 395 -11.36 -11.34 4.52
CA TRP A 395 -12.12 -12.57 4.21
C TRP A 395 -12.95 -12.99 5.43
N MET A 396 -14.13 -12.37 5.55
CA MET A 396 -15.03 -12.60 6.70
C MET A 396 -15.66 -13.99 6.62
N ALA A 397 -15.81 -14.65 7.77
CA ALA A 397 -16.48 -15.95 7.88
C ALA A 397 -17.94 -15.89 7.36
N LYS A 398 -18.62 -14.75 7.56
CA LYS A 398 -19.97 -14.51 7.03
C LYS A 398 -19.90 -13.93 5.61
N GLY A 399 -20.70 -14.51 4.70
CA GLY A 399 -20.76 -14.07 3.30
C GLY A 399 -21.64 -15.00 2.47
N PRO A 400 -21.65 -14.86 1.14
CA PRO A 400 -22.33 -15.77 0.22
C PRO A 400 -21.91 -17.24 0.44
N PRO A 401 -22.71 -18.23 0.07
CA PRO A 401 -22.29 -19.64 0.10
C PRO A 401 -20.98 -19.82 -0.65
N LEU A 402 -20.06 -20.62 -0.09
CA LEU A 402 -18.85 -21.04 -0.77
C LEU A 402 -19.17 -22.08 -1.84
N ASP A 403 -18.31 -22.19 -2.84
CA ASP A 403 -18.30 -23.36 -3.73
C ASP A 403 -18.19 -24.63 -2.86
N PRO A 404 -19.05 -25.65 -3.07
CA PRO A 404 -19.03 -26.88 -2.27
C PRO A 404 -17.67 -27.60 -2.25
N ALA A 405 -16.93 -27.54 -3.34
CA ALA A 405 -15.58 -28.13 -3.43
C ALA A 405 -14.57 -27.38 -2.53
N ILE A 406 -14.76 -26.08 -2.32
CA ILE A 406 -13.92 -25.27 -1.43
C ILE A 406 -14.36 -25.44 0.03
N ALA A 407 -15.67 -25.42 0.29
CA ALA A 407 -16.21 -25.54 1.65
C ALA A 407 -15.80 -26.86 2.35
N GLY A 408 -15.56 -27.93 1.60
CA GLY A 408 -15.19 -29.23 2.12
C GLY A 408 -13.69 -29.52 2.24
N LEU A 409 -12.81 -28.54 1.96
CA LEU A 409 -11.36 -28.80 1.93
C LEU A 409 -10.75 -29.14 3.29
N PHE A 410 -11.21 -28.49 4.36
CA PHE A 410 -10.76 -28.70 5.74
C PHE A 410 -11.77 -28.10 6.73
N ASP A 411 -11.67 -28.51 7.99
CA ASP A 411 -12.44 -27.86 9.05
C ASP A 411 -11.82 -26.48 9.38
N PRO A 412 -12.56 -25.40 9.15
CA PRO A 412 -12.04 -24.05 9.42
C PRO A 412 -11.73 -23.78 10.90
N ALA A 413 -12.22 -24.58 11.83
CA ALA A 413 -11.95 -24.45 13.25
C ALA A 413 -10.55 -24.97 13.65
N GLU A 414 -9.96 -25.86 12.84
CA GLU A 414 -8.65 -26.45 13.11
C GLU A 414 -7.48 -25.54 12.66
N ILE A 415 -7.75 -24.55 11.80
CA ILE A 415 -6.74 -23.68 11.22
C ILE A 415 -7.00 -22.23 11.66
N PRO A 416 -6.03 -21.54 12.28
CA PRO A 416 -6.14 -20.11 12.50
C PRO A 416 -6.42 -19.38 11.17
N ASP A 417 -7.34 -18.43 11.16
CA ASP A 417 -7.88 -17.78 9.96
C ASP A 417 -8.53 -18.75 8.94
N GLY A 418 -8.87 -19.99 9.34
CA GLY A 418 -9.32 -21.05 8.41
C GLY A 418 -10.60 -20.69 7.64
N ALA A 419 -11.57 -20.04 8.29
CA ALA A 419 -12.76 -19.57 7.59
C ALA A 419 -12.43 -18.46 6.57
N GLY A 420 -11.47 -17.60 6.89
CA GLY A 420 -10.92 -16.59 5.97
C GLY A 420 -10.18 -17.23 4.81
N LEU A 421 -9.40 -18.28 5.08
CA LEU A 421 -8.68 -19.01 4.04
C LEU A 421 -9.64 -19.68 3.04
N LEU A 422 -10.72 -20.32 3.50
CA LEU A 422 -11.74 -20.88 2.58
C LEU A 422 -12.36 -19.79 1.70
N ARG A 423 -12.67 -18.61 2.26
CA ARG A 423 -13.17 -17.46 1.50
C ARG A 423 -12.16 -16.98 0.46
N TYR A 424 -10.91 -16.90 0.86
CA TYR A 424 -9.81 -16.52 -0.03
C TYR A 424 -9.67 -17.52 -1.20
N LEU A 425 -9.71 -18.82 -0.94
CA LEU A 425 -9.62 -19.87 -1.96
C LEU A 425 -10.82 -19.83 -2.93
N ASP A 426 -12.03 -19.53 -2.44
CA ASP A 426 -13.22 -19.32 -3.29
C ASP A 426 -13.05 -18.09 -4.21
N GLY A 427 -12.45 -17.01 -3.68
CA GLY A 427 -12.08 -15.85 -4.48
C GLY A 427 -11.02 -16.16 -5.53
N LEU A 428 -9.98 -16.89 -5.13
CA LEU A 428 -8.87 -17.31 -6.00
C LEU A 428 -9.35 -18.17 -7.18
N LYS A 429 -10.32 -19.07 -6.95
CA LYS A 429 -10.98 -19.84 -8.02
C LYS A 429 -11.64 -18.92 -9.06
N ARG A 430 -12.27 -17.83 -8.62
CA ARG A 430 -12.88 -16.86 -9.55
C ARG A 430 -11.85 -16.04 -10.31
N SER A 431 -10.70 -15.78 -9.71
CA SER A 431 -9.58 -15.14 -10.40
C SER A 431 -9.00 -16.08 -11.48
N ASP A 432 -8.94 -17.38 -11.22
CA ASP A 432 -8.57 -18.40 -12.21
C ASP A 432 -9.58 -18.46 -13.36
N GLU A 433 -10.89 -18.41 -13.07
CA GLU A 433 -11.95 -18.33 -14.08
C GLU A 433 -11.82 -17.08 -14.96
N MET A 434 -11.48 -15.90 -14.37
CA MET A 434 -11.19 -14.69 -15.14
C MET A 434 -10.09 -14.92 -16.18
N MET A 435 -9.00 -15.57 -15.79
CA MET A 435 -7.89 -15.88 -16.67
C MET A 435 -8.33 -16.80 -17.83
N GLN A 436 -9.11 -17.85 -17.53
CA GLN A 436 -9.66 -18.76 -18.55
C GLN A 436 -10.53 -18.01 -19.56
N ILE A 437 -11.42 -17.12 -19.10
CA ILE A 437 -12.29 -16.32 -19.97
C ILE A 437 -11.45 -15.47 -20.93
N LEU A 438 -10.44 -14.77 -20.40
CA LEU A 438 -9.58 -13.90 -21.22
C LEU A 438 -8.82 -14.70 -22.27
N ILE A 439 -8.15 -15.79 -21.89
CA ILE A 439 -7.35 -16.59 -22.82
C ILE A 439 -8.22 -17.22 -23.89
N SER A 440 -9.31 -17.90 -23.50
CA SER A 440 -10.20 -18.57 -24.45
C SER A 440 -10.75 -17.60 -25.49
N GLU A 441 -11.08 -16.37 -25.08
CA GLU A 441 -11.58 -15.36 -26.00
C GLU A 441 -10.48 -14.77 -26.89
N LEU A 442 -9.26 -14.57 -26.38
CA LEU A 442 -8.13 -14.11 -27.18
C LEU A 442 -7.71 -15.14 -28.22
N GLU A 443 -7.69 -16.43 -27.85
CA GLU A 443 -7.45 -17.54 -28.78
C GLU A 443 -8.54 -17.61 -29.87
N ARG A 444 -9.81 -17.46 -29.48
CA ARG A 444 -10.94 -17.47 -30.41
C ARG A 444 -10.86 -16.34 -31.44
N ARG A 445 -10.35 -15.17 -31.04
CA ARG A 445 -10.16 -14.01 -31.93
C ARG A 445 -9.08 -14.26 -32.98
N GLY A 446 -8.11 -15.11 -32.68
CA GLY A 446 -7.03 -15.46 -33.60
C GLY A 446 -6.12 -14.29 -33.98
N THR A 447 -6.22 -13.15 -33.31
CA THR A 447 -5.34 -12.00 -33.52
C THR A 447 -4.19 -12.02 -32.51
N PRO A 448 -2.99 -11.62 -32.89
CA PRO A 448 -1.89 -11.51 -31.94
C PRO A 448 -2.29 -10.65 -30.74
N ALA A 449 -2.09 -11.15 -29.54
CA ALA A 449 -2.39 -10.44 -28.31
C ALA A 449 -1.36 -10.81 -27.23
N VAL A 450 -1.18 -9.95 -26.24
CA VAL A 450 -0.40 -10.24 -25.05
C VAL A 450 -1.28 -10.07 -23.82
N LEU A 451 -1.32 -11.09 -22.98
CA LEU A 451 -1.95 -11.07 -21.66
C LEU A 451 -0.87 -11.29 -20.60
N ALA A 452 -0.68 -10.33 -19.71
CA ALA A 452 0.06 -10.53 -18.47
C ALA A 452 -0.92 -10.58 -17.29
N PHE A 453 -0.74 -11.53 -16.39
CA PHE A 453 -1.53 -11.67 -15.17
C PHE A 453 -0.56 -11.85 -14.01
N TYR A 454 -0.71 -11.08 -12.94
CA TYR A 454 0.17 -11.15 -11.78
C TYR A 454 -0.54 -10.79 -10.49
N GLY A 455 -0.07 -11.35 -9.37
CA GLY A 455 -0.53 -11.00 -8.05
C GLY A 455 0.21 -9.79 -7.48
N ASP A 456 -0.51 -8.88 -6.87
CA ASP A 456 0.03 -7.65 -6.31
C ASP A 456 0.67 -7.81 -4.92
N HIS A 457 0.19 -8.78 -4.15
CA HIS A 457 0.72 -9.20 -2.83
C HIS A 457 0.05 -10.51 -2.40
N LEU A 458 0.52 -11.09 -1.29
CA LEU A 458 -0.12 -12.24 -0.65
C LEU A 458 -1.27 -11.77 0.26
N PRO A 459 -2.26 -12.64 0.55
CA PRO A 459 -3.35 -12.30 1.46
C PRO A 459 -2.87 -12.15 2.91
N SER A 460 -3.50 -11.23 3.66
CA SER A 460 -3.24 -10.99 5.10
C SER A 460 -3.85 -12.09 5.99
N LEU A 461 -3.47 -13.36 5.77
CA LEU A 461 -3.92 -14.54 6.52
C LEU A 461 -2.76 -15.12 7.33
N SER A 462 -2.16 -14.28 8.19
CA SER A 462 -0.92 -14.62 8.92
C SER A 462 -1.05 -15.83 9.84
N GLY A 463 -2.23 -16.08 10.41
CA GLY A 463 -2.49 -17.27 11.22
C GLY A 463 -2.43 -18.56 10.40
N ALA A 464 -3.06 -18.59 9.22
CA ALA A 464 -3.00 -19.74 8.33
C ALA A 464 -1.59 -19.98 7.79
N PHE A 465 -0.89 -18.90 7.39
CA PHE A 465 0.50 -19.02 6.93
C PHE A 465 1.44 -19.57 8.02
N ALA A 466 1.29 -19.10 9.25
CA ALA A 466 2.07 -19.61 10.38
C ALA A 466 1.75 -21.10 10.68
N HIS A 467 0.46 -21.48 10.60
CA HIS A 467 0.02 -22.86 10.81
C HIS A 467 0.67 -23.83 9.81
N PHE A 468 0.75 -23.45 8.53
CA PHE A 468 1.38 -24.27 7.49
C PHE A 468 2.90 -24.07 7.37
N GLY A 469 3.51 -23.23 8.19
CA GLY A 469 4.95 -22.93 8.12
C GLY A 469 5.36 -22.21 6.84
N PHE A 470 4.42 -21.50 6.18
CA PHE A 470 4.66 -20.80 4.94
C PHE A 470 5.28 -19.43 5.18
N ALA A 471 6.51 -19.22 4.71
CA ALA A 471 7.28 -18.00 4.94
C ALA A 471 7.60 -17.22 3.63
N GLU A 472 7.26 -17.77 2.47
CA GLU A 472 7.54 -17.13 1.17
C GLU A 472 6.74 -15.83 1.02
N GLY A 473 7.33 -14.85 0.33
CA GLY A 473 6.73 -13.51 0.12
C GLY A 473 6.36 -13.21 -1.33
N SER A 474 6.69 -14.10 -2.28
CA SER A 474 6.46 -13.87 -3.70
C SER A 474 5.06 -14.29 -4.14
N SER A 475 4.43 -13.46 -4.96
CA SER A 475 3.24 -13.78 -5.76
C SER A 475 3.64 -14.63 -6.98
N ASP A 476 2.69 -14.84 -7.90
CA ASP A 476 2.94 -15.56 -9.16
C ASP A 476 2.52 -14.68 -10.34
N TYR A 477 3.12 -14.93 -11.50
CA TYR A 477 2.79 -14.25 -12.73
C TYR A 477 2.84 -15.16 -13.94
N VAL A 478 2.18 -14.74 -15.02
CA VAL A 478 2.27 -15.33 -16.35
C VAL A 478 2.21 -14.26 -17.42
N ILE A 479 3.00 -14.39 -18.49
CA ILE A 479 2.88 -13.62 -19.73
C ILE A 479 2.51 -14.61 -20.84
N TRP A 480 1.31 -14.49 -21.34
CA TRP A 480 0.77 -15.29 -22.42
C TRP A 480 0.73 -14.48 -23.72
N ASP A 481 1.23 -15.04 -24.79
CA ASP A 481 1.23 -14.47 -26.14
C ASP A 481 0.95 -15.53 -27.22
N GLY A 482 0.57 -16.75 -26.80
CA GLY A 482 0.30 -17.88 -27.67
C GLY A 482 1.54 -18.47 -28.35
N SER A 483 2.76 -18.08 -27.98
CA SER A 483 3.98 -18.50 -28.68
C SER A 483 4.58 -19.81 -28.19
N GLY A 484 4.21 -20.31 -26.99
CA GLY A 484 4.80 -21.51 -26.37
C GLY A 484 6.02 -22.14 -27.07
N PRO A 485 6.82 -22.95 -26.42
CA PRO A 485 6.72 -23.45 -25.05
C PRO A 485 7.15 -22.42 -24.03
N ALA A 486 6.46 -22.43 -22.90
CA ALA A 486 6.69 -21.51 -21.81
C ALA A 486 8.06 -21.70 -21.14
N ARG A 487 8.67 -20.59 -20.74
CA ARG A 487 9.88 -20.58 -19.91
C ARG A 487 9.55 -20.12 -18.49
N GLN A 488 10.08 -20.83 -17.51
CA GLN A 488 9.98 -20.41 -16.12
C GLN A 488 11.11 -19.44 -15.79
N ARG A 489 10.74 -18.28 -15.23
CA ARG A 489 11.68 -17.26 -14.76
C ARG A 489 11.06 -16.49 -13.60
N ASP A 490 11.76 -16.38 -12.49
CA ASP A 490 11.35 -15.53 -11.37
C ASP A 490 11.77 -14.08 -11.63
N LEU A 491 10.93 -13.13 -11.21
CA LEU A 491 11.06 -11.70 -11.51
C LEU A 491 10.93 -10.82 -10.26
N GLN A 492 11.46 -9.62 -10.38
CA GLN A 492 11.05 -8.46 -9.58
C GLN A 492 9.88 -7.74 -10.29
N ALA A 493 8.93 -7.17 -9.53
CA ALA A 493 7.74 -6.52 -10.10
C ALA A 493 8.08 -5.45 -11.16
N HIS A 494 9.15 -4.70 -10.97
CA HIS A 494 9.58 -3.65 -11.92
C HIS A 494 10.05 -4.20 -13.28
N GLU A 495 10.41 -5.49 -13.39
CA GLU A 495 10.82 -6.10 -14.66
C GLU A 495 9.62 -6.47 -15.55
N LEU A 496 8.44 -6.75 -14.93
CA LEU A 496 7.29 -7.32 -15.63
C LEU A 496 6.82 -6.45 -16.80
N GLY A 497 6.66 -5.14 -16.58
CA GLY A 497 6.19 -4.23 -17.62
C GLY A 497 7.10 -4.19 -18.86
N GLY A 498 8.41 -4.21 -18.65
CA GLY A 498 9.39 -4.28 -19.75
C GLY A 498 9.27 -5.57 -20.55
N LEU A 499 9.10 -6.71 -19.87
CA LEU A 499 8.92 -8.03 -20.52
C LEU A 499 7.61 -8.12 -21.30
N VAL A 500 6.53 -7.53 -20.80
CA VAL A 500 5.25 -7.41 -21.53
C VAL A 500 5.42 -6.62 -22.82
N LEU A 501 6.16 -5.50 -22.77
CA LEU A 501 6.45 -4.72 -23.98
C LEU A 501 7.33 -5.49 -24.97
N ALA A 502 8.30 -6.28 -24.50
CA ALA A 502 9.13 -7.13 -25.35
C ALA A 502 8.30 -8.22 -26.04
N ALA A 503 7.41 -8.89 -25.31
CA ALA A 503 6.47 -9.88 -25.85
C ALA A 503 5.57 -9.25 -26.93
N ALA A 504 5.03 -8.05 -26.70
CA ALA A 504 4.20 -7.33 -27.65
C ALA A 504 4.93 -6.98 -28.96
N ARG A 505 6.24 -6.73 -28.89
CA ARG A 505 7.09 -6.49 -30.06
C ARG A 505 7.56 -7.77 -30.73
N ARG A 506 7.22 -8.95 -30.20
CA ARG A 506 7.72 -10.26 -30.64
C ARG A 506 9.25 -10.35 -30.67
N GLN A 507 9.91 -9.60 -29.82
CA GLN A 507 11.36 -9.67 -29.62
C GLN A 507 11.66 -10.81 -28.63
N PRO A 508 12.70 -11.64 -28.87
CA PRO A 508 13.13 -12.57 -27.84
C PRO A 508 13.47 -11.78 -26.57
N PRO A 509 13.09 -12.26 -25.38
CA PRO A 509 13.42 -11.58 -24.14
C PRO A 509 14.95 -11.54 -24.01
N ASP A 510 15.53 -10.37 -24.17
CA ASP A 510 16.96 -10.15 -24.05
C ASP A 510 17.37 -10.38 -22.59
N VAL A 511 18.33 -11.28 -22.38
CA VAL A 511 18.80 -11.67 -21.03
C VAL A 511 19.53 -10.51 -20.36
N ASP A 512 19.86 -9.44 -21.11
CA ASP A 512 20.71 -8.31 -20.68
C ASP A 512 20.01 -6.94 -20.63
N ASP A 513 18.69 -6.84 -20.83
CA ASP A 513 18.00 -5.56 -20.70
C ASP A 513 17.85 -5.15 -19.20
N ARG A 514 18.95 -5.33 -18.43
CA ARG A 514 19.18 -4.62 -17.18
C ARG A 514 19.38 -3.16 -17.53
N GLY A 515 18.28 -2.43 -17.67
CA GLY A 515 18.37 -0.99 -17.62
C GLY A 515 18.48 -0.21 -18.92
N ALA A 516 17.73 -0.56 -19.96
CA ALA A 516 17.31 0.46 -20.91
C ALA A 516 16.32 1.47 -20.30
N CYS A 517 16.01 1.35 -19.00
CA CYS A 517 15.34 2.37 -18.21
C CYS A 517 16.41 3.20 -17.49
N LEU A 518 16.74 4.38 -18.06
CA LEU A 518 17.62 5.38 -17.44
C LEU A 518 19.10 4.96 -17.25
N ALA A 519 19.85 4.75 -18.31
CA ALA A 519 21.30 4.98 -18.31
C ALA A 519 21.57 6.48 -18.09
N ARG A 520 21.27 6.98 -16.89
CA ARG A 520 21.83 8.21 -16.34
C ARG A 520 22.60 7.81 -15.08
N SER A 521 23.92 7.94 -15.21
CA SER A 521 24.93 7.65 -14.21
C SER A 521 24.48 8.02 -12.77
N PRO A 522 24.68 7.16 -11.76
CA PRO A 522 24.43 7.47 -10.33
C PRO A 522 25.20 8.68 -9.80
N ALA A 523 26.18 9.18 -10.54
CA ALA A 523 27.04 10.31 -10.16
C ALA A 523 26.34 11.69 -10.13
N ALA A 524 25.10 11.82 -10.63
CA ALA A 524 24.39 13.10 -10.67
C ALA A 524 23.50 13.38 -9.45
N ILE A 525 23.31 12.42 -8.53
CA ILE A 525 22.44 12.56 -7.36
C ILE A 525 23.24 12.87 -6.07
N ALA A 526 24.56 12.78 -6.10
CA ALA A 526 25.45 12.95 -4.93
C ALA A 526 26.19 14.30 -4.90
N ARG A 527 25.76 15.33 -5.63
CA ARG A 527 26.33 16.70 -5.51
C ARG A 527 25.28 17.71 -5.08
#